data_75a29e44eb5fd41d08f7959496fd8cb3
#
_entry.id   75a29e44eb5fd41d08f7959496fd8cb3
#
_cell.length_a   1.000
_cell.length_b   1.000
_cell.length_c   1.000
_cell.angle_alpha   90.00
_cell.angle_beta   90.00
_cell.angle_gamma   90.00
#
_symmetry.space_group_name_H-M   'P 1'
#
loop_
_entity.id
_entity.type
_entity.pdbx_description
1 polymer ?
#
loop_
_entity_poly.entity_id
_entity_poly.type
_entity_poly.pdbx_seq_one_letter_code
_entity_poly.pdbx_strand_id
1 'polypeptide(L)'
;DNAERQANYDIANQMIKDTVPLILLAHGTSATVFKNNVEGAHASPLNKEVFAVMSNGTDQMVWMQGAEPTVLVCPDETDDETNRACSQIYEPLLMFAPGTADLVPALAEKWEANEDATVWTFTLRKDVKFHNGAALDANDVVATFVSQWDAKSPNHVGRTGSFEYFGALFGNFMNAE
;
A
#
# COMPACT_ATOMS: atom_id res chain seq x y z
N ASP A 1 -22.86 4.34 4.69
CA ASP A 1 -22.33 5.68 4.43
C ASP A 1 -21.31 6.08 5.53
N ASN A 2 -20.65 7.23 5.41
CA ASN A 2 -19.64 7.66 6.37
C ASN A 2 -20.22 7.95 7.77
N ALA A 3 -21.47 8.39 7.87
CA ALA A 3 -22.11 8.67 9.16
C ALA A 3 -22.42 7.36 9.92
N GLU A 4 -22.92 6.36 9.24
CA GLU A 4 -23.15 5.03 9.80
C GLU A 4 -21.83 4.35 10.21
N ARG A 5 -20.80 4.45 9.37
CA ARG A 5 -19.47 3.95 9.70
C ARG A 5 -18.90 4.65 10.94
N GLN A 6 -19.03 5.97 11.05
CA GLN A 6 -18.60 6.72 12.23
C GLN A 6 -19.33 6.25 13.48
N ALA A 7 -20.67 6.11 13.42
CA ALA A 7 -21.46 5.61 14.55
C ALA A 7 -21.00 4.22 15.03
N ASN A 8 -20.66 3.31 14.11
CA ASN A 8 -20.14 1.99 14.47
C ASN A 8 -18.77 2.07 15.15
N TYR A 9 -17.88 2.95 14.69
CA TYR A 9 -16.60 3.19 15.38
C TYR A 9 -16.77 3.81 16.75
N ASP A 10 -17.73 4.72 16.93
CA ASP A 10 -18.02 5.32 18.23
C ASP A 10 -18.51 4.26 19.24
N ILE A 11 -19.39 3.34 18.79
CA ILE A 11 -19.82 2.20 19.60
C ILE A 11 -18.64 1.30 19.97
N ALA A 12 -17.80 0.94 19.00
CA ALA A 12 -16.64 0.09 19.24
C ALA A 12 -15.66 0.75 20.23
N ASN A 13 -15.38 2.03 20.09
CA ASN A 13 -14.54 2.79 20.99
C ASN A 13 -15.14 2.86 22.41
N GLN A 14 -16.45 3.01 22.51
CA GLN A 14 -17.12 3.00 23.82
C GLN A 14 -17.01 1.61 24.47
N MET A 15 -17.22 0.53 23.72
CA MET A 15 -17.04 -0.84 24.23
C MET A 15 -15.62 -1.10 24.72
N ILE A 16 -14.60 -0.65 23.98
CA ILE A 16 -13.20 -0.74 24.40
C ILE A 16 -12.97 0.00 25.72
N LYS A 17 -13.54 1.19 25.85
CA LYS A 17 -13.44 1.98 27.07
C LYS A 17 -14.12 1.32 28.26
N ASP A 18 -15.29 0.71 28.07
CA ASP A 18 -16.08 0.11 29.14
C ASP A 18 -15.54 -1.24 29.58
N THR A 19 -15.03 -2.04 28.66
CA THR A 19 -14.48 -3.38 28.94
C THR A 19 -13.01 -3.37 29.31
N VAL A 20 -12.28 -2.29 29.01
CA VAL A 20 -10.84 -2.12 29.29
C VAL A 20 -10.01 -3.34 28.88
N PRO A 21 -10.15 -3.87 27.65
CA PRO A 21 -9.37 -5.03 27.20
C PRO A 21 -7.87 -4.74 27.09
N LEU A 22 -7.53 -3.45 27.04
CA LEU A 22 -6.16 -2.94 27.02
C LEU A 22 -6.08 -1.62 27.80
N ILE A 23 -4.92 -1.31 28.35
CA ILE A 23 -4.62 -0.04 29.00
C ILE A 23 -3.68 0.73 28.08
N LEU A 24 -4.14 1.83 27.51
CA LEU A 24 -3.32 2.71 26.70
C LEU A 24 -2.40 3.53 27.60
N LEU A 25 -1.09 3.28 27.52
CA LEU A 25 -0.08 3.97 28.31
C LEU A 25 0.50 5.19 27.58
N ALA A 26 0.72 5.05 26.29
CA ALA A 26 1.29 6.11 25.45
C ALA A 26 1.04 5.83 23.97
N HIS A 27 1.05 6.88 23.17
CA HIS A 27 1.18 6.80 21.72
C HIS A 27 2.64 6.94 21.33
N GLY A 28 3.17 5.98 20.59
CA GLY A 28 4.49 6.10 19.99
C GLY A 28 4.47 7.21 18.94
N THR A 29 5.56 7.96 18.85
CA THR A 29 5.81 8.92 17.78
C THR A 29 7.10 8.57 17.07
N SER A 30 7.13 8.74 15.76
CA SER A 30 8.35 8.67 14.95
C SER A 30 8.65 10.03 14.35
N ALA A 31 9.92 10.29 14.11
CA ALA A 31 10.36 11.50 13.45
C ALA A 31 11.28 11.15 12.27
N THR A 32 11.04 11.78 11.15
CA THR A 32 11.93 11.70 9.98
C THR A 32 12.70 13.01 9.89
N VAL A 33 14.03 12.92 9.79
CA VAL A 33 14.91 14.09 9.75
C VAL A 33 15.48 14.23 8.35
N PHE A 34 15.39 15.43 7.80
CA PHE A 34 15.91 15.78 6.49
C PHE A 34 16.97 16.87 6.61
N LYS A 35 17.90 16.91 5.67
CA LYS A 35 18.76 18.07 5.48
C LYS A 35 17.92 19.25 4.98
N ASN A 36 18.30 20.47 5.37
CA ASN A 36 17.54 21.68 5.04
C ASN A 36 17.41 21.97 3.53
N ASN A 37 18.24 21.36 2.70
CA ASN A 37 18.20 21.51 1.25
C ASN A 37 17.33 20.46 0.54
N VAL A 38 16.58 19.62 1.26
CA VAL A 38 15.68 18.66 0.64
C VAL A 38 14.32 19.32 0.42
N GLU A 39 14.01 19.57 -0.84
CA GLU A 39 12.69 20.02 -1.28
C GLU A 39 11.72 18.83 -1.35
N GLY A 40 10.42 19.06 -1.14
CA GLY A 40 9.40 18.01 -1.14
C GLY A 40 9.50 17.03 0.03
N ALA A 41 10.37 17.32 1.02
CA ALA A 41 10.55 16.48 2.20
C ALA A 41 9.24 16.29 2.96
N HIS A 42 8.89 15.04 3.23
CA HIS A 42 7.71 14.67 4.00
C HIS A 42 7.93 13.35 4.72
N ALA A 43 7.29 13.17 5.86
CA ALA A 43 7.10 11.86 6.49
C ALA A 43 5.71 11.34 6.12
N SER A 44 5.55 10.04 5.99
CA SER A 44 4.26 9.42 5.73
C SER A 44 3.71 8.80 7.01
N PRO A 45 2.44 9.03 7.37
CA PRO A 45 1.80 8.36 8.50
C PRO A 45 1.64 6.84 8.28
N LEU A 46 1.88 6.37 7.06
CA LEU A 46 1.71 4.98 6.64
C LEU A 46 3.03 4.35 6.14
N ASN A 47 4.18 4.96 6.42
CA ASN A 47 5.51 4.55 5.92
C ASN A 47 5.54 4.40 4.39
N LYS A 48 4.84 5.30 3.68
CA LYS A 48 4.72 5.34 2.22
C LYS A 48 5.24 6.69 1.70
N GLU A 49 6.48 7.01 2.00
CA GLU A 49 7.15 8.19 1.44
C GLU A 49 7.27 8.06 -0.07
N VAL A 50 7.09 9.15 -0.78
CA VAL A 50 7.18 9.23 -2.25
C VAL A 50 8.48 9.92 -2.61
N PHE A 51 9.55 9.18 -2.84
CA PHE A 51 10.87 9.77 -3.13
C PHE A 51 10.92 10.53 -4.43
N ALA A 52 10.07 10.17 -5.40
CA ALA A 52 9.99 10.86 -6.69
C ALA A 52 9.63 12.36 -6.60
N VAL A 53 9.03 12.81 -5.49
CA VAL A 53 8.72 14.24 -5.26
C VAL A 53 9.76 14.95 -4.38
N MET A 54 10.79 14.22 -3.93
CA MET A 54 11.87 14.78 -3.12
C MET A 54 13.09 15.09 -3.98
N SER A 55 13.76 16.17 -3.69
CA SER A 55 15.01 16.56 -4.35
C SER A 55 15.96 17.24 -3.37
N ASN A 56 17.22 16.90 -3.42
CA ASN A 56 18.31 17.60 -2.72
C ASN A 56 19.18 18.45 -3.66
N GLY A 57 18.74 18.62 -4.91
CA GLY A 57 19.46 19.35 -5.95
C GLY A 57 20.58 18.54 -6.63
N THR A 58 20.67 17.24 -6.35
CA THR A 58 21.63 16.32 -7.01
C THR A 58 20.91 15.13 -7.61
N ASP A 59 21.59 14.32 -8.39
CA ASP A 59 21.10 13.08 -9.01
C ASP A 59 21.04 11.87 -8.04
N GLN A 60 21.48 12.05 -6.81
CA GLN A 60 21.51 11.01 -5.79
C GLN A 60 20.95 11.50 -4.47
N MET A 61 19.99 10.77 -3.92
CA MET A 61 19.49 10.93 -2.56
C MET A 61 19.71 9.66 -1.77
N VAL A 62 20.18 9.79 -0.53
CA VAL A 62 20.39 8.67 0.39
C VAL A 62 19.32 8.71 1.47
N TRP A 63 18.58 7.62 1.59
CA TRP A 63 17.61 7.39 2.65
C TRP A 63 18.14 6.35 3.62
N MET A 64 18.07 6.63 4.91
CA MET A 64 18.41 5.69 5.96
C MET A 64 17.14 5.14 6.59
N GLN A 65 17.06 3.83 6.74
CA GLN A 65 15.96 3.13 7.39
C GLN A 65 16.46 2.11 8.41
N GLY A 66 15.53 1.51 9.18
CA GLY A 66 15.86 0.68 10.34
C GLY A 66 16.50 -0.67 10.00
N ALA A 67 16.19 -1.20 8.82
CA ALA A 67 16.72 -2.48 8.33
C ALA A 67 16.82 -2.48 6.80
N GLU A 68 17.46 -3.50 6.25
CA GLU A 68 17.51 -3.75 4.82
C GLU A 68 16.18 -4.34 4.33
N PRO A 69 15.75 -4.01 3.09
CA PRO A 69 14.66 -4.74 2.45
C PRO A 69 14.98 -6.23 2.37
N THR A 70 14.04 -7.06 2.79
CA THR A 70 14.26 -8.51 2.83
C THR A 70 14.32 -9.11 1.42
N VAL A 71 13.43 -8.65 0.54
CA VAL A 71 13.35 -9.06 -0.86
C VAL A 71 12.48 -8.04 -1.62
N LEU A 72 12.54 -8.04 -2.94
CA LEU A 72 11.70 -7.14 -3.76
C LEU A 72 10.53 -7.87 -4.43
N VAL A 73 10.03 -8.97 -3.83
CA VAL A 73 8.76 -9.61 -4.17
C VAL A 73 7.70 -9.09 -3.20
N CYS A 74 7.31 -7.88 -3.42
CA CYS A 74 6.55 -7.03 -2.49
C CYS A 74 5.20 -7.58 -2.03
N PRO A 75 4.41 -8.31 -2.85
CA PRO A 75 3.12 -8.83 -2.42
C PRO A 75 3.19 -9.87 -1.29
N ASP A 76 4.34 -10.52 -1.10
CA ASP A 76 4.55 -11.54 -0.07
C ASP A 76 5.25 -11.00 1.19
N GLU A 77 5.44 -9.67 1.30
CA GLU A 77 6.17 -9.07 2.42
C GLU A 77 5.28 -8.11 3.22
N THR A 78 5.55 -8.03 4.52
CA THR A 78 4.79 -7.20 5.47
C THR A 78 5.65 -6.17 6.20
N ASP A 79 6.98 -6.25 6.07
CA ASP A 79 7.89 -5.30 6.73
C ASP A 79 7.91 -3.94 6.02
N ASP A 80 8.05 -2.88 6.81
CA ASP A 80 7.98 -1.50 6.33
C ASP A 80 9.17 -1.12 5.43
N GLU A 81 10.35 -1.66 5.67
CA GLU A 81 11.56 -1.39 4.92
C GLU A 81 11.46 -1.92 3.49
N THR A 82 10.99 -3.16 3.33
CA THR A 82 10.70 -3.75 2.03
C THR A 82 9.58 -2.99 1.33
N ASN A 83 8.46 -2.74 2.01
CA ASN A 83 7.33 -2.03 1.44
C ASN A 83 7.70 -0.61 1.00
N ARG A 84 8.58 0.09 1.73
CA ARG A 84 9.09 1.41 1.33
C ARG A 84 9.91 1.32 0.03
N ALA A 85 10.82 0.36 -0.07
CA ALA A 85 11.59 0.13 -1.31
C ALA A 85 10.66 -0.22 -2.47
N CYS A 86 9.70 -1.10 -2.25
CA CYS A 86 8.72 -1.51 -3.24
C CYS A 86 7.89 -0.36 -3.79
N SER A 87 7.47 0.56 -2.93
CA SER A 87 6.68 1.73 -3.34
C SER A 87 7.44 2.72 -4.23
N GLN A 88 8.77 2.61 -4.34
CA GLN A 88 9.58 3.38 -5.28
C GLN A 88 9.75 2.68 -6.64
N ILE A 89 9.46 1.38 -6.73
CA ILE A 89 9.70 0.54 -7.92
C ILE A 89 8.38 0.21 -8.62
N TYR A 90 7.33 -0.04 -7.85
CA TYR A 90 6.01 -0.44 -8.34
C TYR A 90 4.98 0.67 -8.13
N GLU A 91 4.13 0.86 -9.12
CA GLU A 91 3.02 1.81 -9.04
C GLU A 91 1.71 1.05 -8.79
N PRO A 92 0.95 1.39 -7.73
CA PRO A 92 -0.35 0.78 -7.44
C PRO A 92 -1.48 1.37 -8.29
N LEU A 93 -2.69 0.82 -8.20
CA LEU A 93 -3.88 1.42 -8.81
C LEU A 93 -4.16 2.81 -8.24
N LEU A 94 -4.08 2.96 -6.93
CA LEU A 94 -4.25 4.20 -6.17
C LEU A 94 -3.07 4.33 -5.21
N MET A 95 -2.63 5.54 -4.94
CA MET A 95 -1.56 5.83 -3.99
C MET A 95 -2.02 6.83 -2.93
N PHE A 96 -1.23 6.98 -1.87
CA PHE A 96 -1.44 8.05 -0.91
C PHE A 96 -0.73 9.33 -1.38
N ALA A 97 -1.40 10.46 -1.21
CA ALA A 97 -0.76 11.75 -1.46
C ALA A 97 0.44 11.92 -0.51
N PRO A 98 1.57 12.52 -0.98
CA PRO A 98 2.77 12.66 -0.19
C PRO A 98 2.50 13.28 1.20
N GLY A 99 2.94 12.60 2.25
CA GLY A 99 2.79 13.04 3.63
C GLY A 99 1.40 12.91 4.24
N THR A 100 0.44 12.29 3.53
CA THR A 100 -0.94 12.15 4.01
C THR A 100 -1.42 10.69 3.92
N ALA A 101 -2.67 10.45 4.36
CA ALA A 101 -3.40 9.21 4.14
C ALA A 101 -4.51 9.37 3.09
N ASP A 102 -4.53 10.46 2.34
CA ASP A 102 -5.52 10.72 1.30
C ASP A 102 -5.19 9.92 0.04
N LEU A 103 -6.19 9.22 -0.50
CA LEU A 103 -6.04 8.46 -1.74
C LEU A 103 -6.08 9.39 -2.96
N VAL A 104 -5.13 9.20 -3.85
CA VAL A 104 -5.03 9.89 -5.13
C VAL A 104 -4.85 8.90 -6.28
N PRO A 105 -5.17 9.30 -7.52
CA PRO A 105 -4.92 8.49 -8.71
C PRO A 105 -3.44 8.09 -8.85
N ALA A 106 -3.22 6.83 -9.31
CA ALA A 106 -1.92 6.33 -9.74
C ALA A 106 -2.07 5.61 -11.09
N LEU A 107 -2.00 4.27 -11.18
CA LEU A 107 -2.30 3.56 -12.43
C LEU A 107 -3.76 3.69 -12.84
N ALA A 108 -4.68 3.85 -11.89
CA ALA A 108 -6.07 4.20 -12.18
C ALA A 108 -6.26 5.71 -12.07
N GLU A 109 -6.82 6.32 -13.12
CA GLU A 109 -7.19 7.75 -13.16
C GLU A 109 -8.54 8.01 -12.51
N LYS A 110 -9.39 6.99 -12.40
CA LYS A 110 -10.72 7.04 -11.80
C LYS A 110 -11.07 5.70 -11.18
N TRP A 111 -11.83 5.75 -10.10
CA TRP A 111 -12.46 4.57 -9.50
C TRP A 111 -13.86 4.91 -9.00
N GLU A 112 -14.74 3.94 -9.04
CA GLU A 112 -16.11 4.09 -8.59
C GLU A 112 -16.66 2.76 -8.08
N ALA A 113 -17.54 2.83 -7.09
CA ALA A 113 -18.28 1.69 -6.57
C ALA A 113 -19.72 1.76 -7.05
N ASN A 114 -20.38 0.59 -7.16
CA ASN A 114 -21.83 0.52 -7.25
C ASN A 114 -22.48 0.93 -5.90
N GLU A 115 -23.81 1.02 -5.87
CA GLU A 115 -24.56 1.55 -4.70
C GLU A 115 -24.28 0.79 -3.40
N ASP A 116 -24.07 -0.51 -3.46
CA ASP A 116 -23.82 -1.37 -2.30
C ASP A 116 -22.32 -1.66 -2.06
N ALA A 117 -21.43 -1.02 -2.83
CA ALA A 117 -19.98 -1.16 -2.78
C ALA A 117 -19.46 -2.61 -2.94
N THR A 118 -20.25 -3.47 -3.59
CA THR A 118 -19.85 -4.86 -3.90
C THR A 118 -19.05 -4.98 -5.19
N VAL A 119 -19.15 -3.97 -6.08
CA VAL A 119 -18.41 -3.91 -7.34
C VAL A 119 -17.67 -2.59 -7.44
N TRP A 120 -16.36 -2.67 -7.66
CA TRP A 120 -15.48 -1.52 -7.87
C TRP A 120 -14.94 -1.51 -9.29
N THR A 121 -15.10 -0.41 -9.98
CA THR A 121 -14.59 -0.20 -11.34
C THR A 121 -13.44 0.77 -11.31
N PHE A 122 -12.31 0.37 -11.90
CA PHE A 122 -11.11 1.21 -12.04
C PHE A 122 -10.89 1.52 -13.52
N THR A 123 -10.74 2.80 -13.85
CA THR A 123 -10.34 3.24 -15.20
C THR A 123 -8.84 3.45 -15.21
N LEU A 124 -8.12 2.64 -15.98
CA LEU A 124 -6.67 2.73 -16.07
C LEU A 124 -6.23 3.92 -16.92
N ARG A 125 -5.11 4.55 -16.55
CA ARG A 125 -4.43 5.53 -17.39
C ARG A 125 -4.01 4.87 -18.70
N LYS A 126 -4.05 5.66 -19.78
CA LYS A 126 -3.55 5.24 -21.08
C LYS A 126 -2.03 5.43 -21.18
N ASP A 127 -1.44 4.71 -22.11
CA ASP A 127 -0.02 4.83 -22.47
C ASP A 127 0.98 4.53 -21.33
N VAL A 128 0.54 3.80 -20.28
CA VAL A 128 1.44 3.31 -19.23
C VAL A 128 2.30 2.18 -19.78
N LYS A 129 3.57 2.19 -19.41
CA LYS A 129 4.55 1.18 -19.83
C LYS A 129 5.29 0.61 -18.63
N PHE A 130 5.56 -0.67 -18.69
CA PHE A 130 6.52 -1.30 -17.79
C PHE A 130 7.97 -0.81 -18.08
N HIS A 131 8.88 -1.05 -17.17
CA HIS A 131 10.30 -0.66 -17.31
C HIS A 131 10.99 -1.25 -18.56
N ASN A 132 10.50 -2.38 -19.07
CA ASN A 132 10.98 -2.98 -20.32
C ASN A 132 10.32 -2.39 -21.59
N GLY A 133 9.42 -1.41 -21.45
CA GLY A 133 8.73 -0.74 -22.54
C GLY A 133 7.44 -1.40 -23.01
N ALA A 134 7.06 -2.58 -22.48
CA ALA A 134 5.76 -3.19 -22.78
C ALA A 134 4.61 -2.32 -22.25
N ALA A 135 3.50 -2.27 -23.00
CA ALA A 135 2.31 -1.56 -22.55
C ALA A 135 1.62 -2.30 -21.41
N LEU A 136 1.09 -1.55 -20.45
CA LEU A 136 0.26 -2.07 -19.36
C LEU A 136 -1.20 -2.05 -19.78
N ASP A 137 -1.93 -3.13 -19.50
CA ASP A 137 -3.37 -3.20 -19.69
C ASP A 137 -4.09 -3.86 -18.49
N ALA A 138 -5.41 -4.03 -18.62
CA ALA A 138 -6.23 -4.63 -17.56
C ALA A 138 -5.88 -6.11 -17.29
N ASN A 139 -5.33 -6.84 -18.26
CA ASN A 139 -4.92 -8.22 -18.06
C ASN A 139 -3.72 -8.32 -17.10
N ASP A 140 -2.84 -7.32 -17.10
CA ASP A 140 -1.70 -7.26 -16.17
C ASP A 140 -2.17 -7.06 -14.73
N VAL A 141 -3.21 -6.23 -14.55
CA VAL A 141 -3.85 -6.05 -13.24
C VAL A 141 -4.48 -7.37 -12.78
N VAL A 142 -5.24 -8.03 -13.65
CA VAL A 142 -5.83 -9.35 -13.36
C VAL A 142 -4.74 -10.37 -13.03
N ALA A 143 -3.66 -10.43 -13.81
CA ALA A 143 -2.54 -11.33 -13.58
C ALA A 143 -1.89 -11.08 -12.21
N THR A 144 -1.76 -9.83 -11.78
CA THR A 144 -1.23 -9.46 -10.48
C THR A 144 -2.11 -9.99 -9.33
N PHE A 145 -3.43 -9.86 -9.43
CA PHE A 145 -4.34 -10.40 -8.41
C PHE A 145 -4.37 -11.93 -8.44
N VAL A 146 -4.41 -12.56 -9.61
CA VAL A 146 -4.42 -14.02 -9.75
C VAL A 146 -3.13 -14.63 -9.22
N SER A 147 -1.98 -14.01 -9.44
CA SER A 147 -0.71 -14.50 -8.92
C SER A 147 -0.66 -14.56 -7.39
N GLN A 148 -1.39 -13.70 -6.72
CA GLN A 148 -1.50 -13.70 -5.25
C GLN A 148 -2.62 -14.63 -4.76
N TRP A 149 -3.72 -14.73 -5.50
CA TRP A 149 -4.92 -15.45 -5.08
C TRP A 149 -4.88 -16.95 -5.37
N ASP A 150 -4.39 -17.36 -6.55
CA ASP A 150 -4.34 -18.77 -6.97
C ASP A 150 -3.06 -19.42 -6.45
N ALA A 151 -3.16 -20.16 -5.35
CA ALA A 151 -2.03 -20.88 -4.75
C ALA A 151 -1.38 -21.93 -5.68
N LYS A 152 -2.05 -22.32 -6.78
CA LYS A 152 -1.50 -23.24 -7.81
C LYS A 152 -0.97 -22.52 -9.04
N SER A 153 -1.07 -21.20 -9.08
CA SER A 153 -0.48 -20.41 -10.16
C SER A 153 1.04 -20.59 -10.18
N PRO A 154 1.68 -20.80 -11.33
CA PRO A 154 3.14 -20.80 -11.42
C PRO A 154 3.79 -19.46 -11.05
N ASN A 155 2.97 -18.40 -11.01
CA ASN A 155 3.37 -17.05 -10.61
C ASN A 155 3.08 -16.75 -9.13
N HIS A 156 2.51 -17.71 -8.38
CA HIS A 156 2.34 -17.60 -6.93
C HIS A 156 3.68 -17.87 -6.23
N VAL A 157 4.63 -16.96 -6.44
CA VAL A 157 6.01 -17.09 -6.00
C VAL A 157 6.36 -15.90 -5.12
N GLY A 158 6.81 -16.19 -3.93
CA GLY A 158 7.30 -15.22 -2.95
C GLY A 158 8.38 -15.84 -2.08
N ARG A 159 8.91 -15.09 -1.15
CA ARG A 159 9.90 -15.59 -0.19
C ARG A 159 9.28 -16.59 0.80
N THR A 160 8.08 -16.29 1.29
CA THR A 160 7.36 -17.14 2.25
C THR A 160 6.23 -17.93 1.60
N GLY A 161 5.63 -17.41 0.54
CA GLY A 161 4.41 -17.93 -0.08
C GLY A 161 3.14 -17.66 0.73
N SER A 162 3.25 -16.88 1.81
CA SER A 162 2.13 -16.61 2.73
C SER A 162 1.17 -15.55 2.23
N PHE A 163 1.65 -14.57 1.46
CA PHE A 163 0.84 -13.44 0.94
C PHE A 163 -0.14 -12.90 1.99
N GLU A 164 0.39 -12.60 3.19
CA GLU A 164 -0.42 -12.33 4.39
C GLU A 164 -1.44 -11.21 4.20
N TYR A 165 -1.05 -10.12 3.55
CA TYR A 165 -1.97 -9.02 3.28
C TYR A 165 -3.09 -9.42 2.34
N PHE A 166 -2.80 -10.22 1.32
CA PHE A 166 -3.84 -10.70 0.42
C PHE A 166 -4.83 -11.60 1.17
N GLY A 167 -4.34 -12.56 1.94
CA GLY A 167 -5.15 -13.45 2.77
C GLY A 167 -6.01 -12.68 3.79
N ALA A 168 -5.44 -11.67 4.45
CA ALA A 168 -6.15 -10.87 5.44
C ALA A 168 -7.25 -9.98 4.82
N LEU A 169 -7.02 -9.44 3.62
CA LEU A 169 -7.97 -8.52 2.96
C LEU A 169 -9.06 -9.24 2.15
N PHE A 170 -8.72 -10.36 1.51
CA PHE A 170 -9.61 -11.06 0.58
C PHE A 170 -10.03 -12.45 1.05
N GLY A 171 -9.60 -12.87 2.23
CA GLY A 171 -9.90 -14.18 2.80
C GLY A 171 -8.95 -15.28 2.28
N ASN A 172 -9.49 -16.44 2.00
CA ASN A 172 -8.68 -17.59 1.61
C ASN A 172 -8.18 -17.51 0.17
N PHE A 173 -7.06 -18.18 -0.08
CA PHE A 173 -6.55 -18.37 -1.43
C PHE A 173 -7.43 -19.35 -2.22
N MET A 174 -7.59 -19.09 -3.52
CA MET A 174 -8.13 -20.06 -4.44
C MET A 174 -7.15 -21.24 -4.57
N ASN A 175 -7.70 -22.46 -4.62
CA ASN A 175 -6.92 -23.70 -4.76
C ASN A 175 -5.88 -23.94 -3.65
N ALA A 176 -6.00 -23.31 -2.49
CA ALA A 176 -5.25 -23.71 -1.30
C ALA A 176 -5.70 -25.10 -0.83
N GLU A 177 -4.76 -25.90 -0.30
CA GLU A 177 -5.04 -27.22 0.30
C GLU A 177 -5.53 -27.09 1.74
#